data_02ae8d4830953d0935b5652e34a3e003
#
_entry.id   02ae8d4830953d0935b5652e34a3e003
#
_cell.length_a   1.000
_cell.length_b   1.000
_cell.length_c   1.000
_cell.angle_alpha   90.00
_cell.angle_beta   90.00
_cell.angle_gamma   90.00
#
_symmetry.space_group_name_H-M   'P 1'
#
loop_
_entity.id
_entity.type
_entity.pdbx_description
1 polymer ?
#
loop_
_entity_poly.entity_id
_entity_poly.type
_entity_poly.pdbx_seq_one_letter_code
_entity_poly.pdbx_strand_id
1 'polypeptide(L)'
;MKNKTYDVIMAGGGVMGCATAYYLMLQDPTLKVAIIEMDATYEKNSTVLSDANTRLQFNVKENIQMSQYALEKLATFDEDMEVDGIKAKIAFKQEGN
;
A
#
# COMPACT_ATOMS: atom_id res chain seq x y z
N MET A 1 -18.83 -1.61 -23.83
CA MET A 1 -18.56 -0.78 -22.65
C MET A 1 -18.57 0.69 -23.01
N LYS A 2 -19.29 1.47 -22.27
CA LYS A 2 -19.35 2.91 -22.50
C LYS A 2 -18.02 3.58 -22.15
N ASN A 3 -17.83 4.77 -22.67
CA ASN A 3 -16.64 5.55 -22.40
C ASN A 3 -16.49 5.82 -20.92
N LYS A 4 -15.48 5.21 -20.31
CA LYS A 4 -15.13 5.46 -18.93
C LYS A 4 -13.88 6.32 -18.90
N THR A 5 -13.93 7.39 -18.14
CA THR A 5 -12.79 8.27 -17.97
C THR A 5 -12.33 8.20 -16.52
N TYR A 6 -11.01 8.25 -16.33
CA TYR A 6 -10.40 8.24 -15.00
C TYR A 6 -9.51 9.44 -14.86
N ASP A 7 -9.44 9.98 -13.66
CA ASP A 7 -8.55 11.08 -13.37
C ASP A 7 -7.12 10.63 -13.20
N VAL A 8 -6.94 9.42 -12.65
CA VAL A 8 -5.61 8.83 -12.40
C VAL A 8 -5.65 7.35 -12.72
N ILE A 9 -4.62 6.87 -13.39
CA ILE A 9 -4.46 5.45 -13.67
C ILE A 9 -3.13 5.00 -13.06
N MET A 10 -3.19 3.97 -12.20
CA MET A 10 -2.00 3.37 -11.61
C MET A 10 -1.62 2.13 -12.42
N ALA A 11 -0.42 2.12 -12.97
CA ALA A 11 0.10 0.95 -13.65
C ALA A 11 0.78 0.05 -12.62
N GLY A 12 0.09 -0.98 -12.22
CA GLY A 12 0.56 -1.91 -11.20
C GLY A 12 -0.24 -1.82 -9.92
N GLY A 13 -0.67 -2.98 -9.41
CA GLY A 13 -1.49 -3.10 -8.20
C GLY A 13 -0.72 -3.60 -6.99
N GLY A 14 0.61 -3.44 -6.96
CA GLY A 14 1.41 -3.79 -5.80
C GLY A 14 1.24 -2.77 -4.68
N VAL A 15 2.11 -2.86 -3.66
CA VAL A 15 1.97 -1.99 -2.49
C VAL A 15 2.09 -0.51 -2.85
N MET A 16 2.99 -0.17 -3.78
CA MET A 16 3.18 1.23 -4.17
C MET A 16 1.94 1.79 -4.88
N GLY A 17 1.40 1.05 -5.84
CA GLY A 17 0.21 1.49 -6.58
C GLY A 17 -1.00 1.59 -5.68
N CYS A 18 -1.23 0.58 -4.86
CA CYS A 18 -2.38 0.55 -3.95
C CYS A 18 -2.29 1.66 -2.90
N ALA A 19 -1.11 1.88 -2.32
CA ALA A 19 -0.92 2.92 -1.31
C ALA A 19 -1.13 4.30 -1.93
N THR A 20 -0.59 4.53 -3.11
CA THR A 20 -0.76 5.81 -3.79
C THR A 20 -2.23 6.09 -4.08
N ALA A 21 -2.96 5.10 -4.59
CA ALA A 21 -4.39 5.24 -4.87
C ALA A 21 -5.16 5.52 -3.58
N TYR A 22 -4.85 4.80 -2.51
CA TYR A 22 -5.51 4.97 -1.23
C TYR A 22 -5.37 6.41 -0.70
N TYR A 23 -4.14 6.93 -0.68
CA TYR A 23 -3.90 8.26 -0.15
C TYR A 23 -4.46 9.36 -1.05
N LEU A 24 -4.45 9.15 -2.38
CA LEU A 24 -5.09 10.10 -3.29
C LEU A 24 -6.58 10.22 -3.01
N MET A 25 -7.24 9.09 -2.81
CA MET A 25 -8.68 9.07 -2.55
C MET A 25 -9.03 9.60 -1.16
N LEU A 26 -8.11 9.48 -0.20
CA LEU A 26 -8.31 10.12 1.10
C LEU A 26 -8.28 11.63 0.99
N GLN A 27 -7.41 12.18 0.14
CA GLN A 27 -7.34 13.63 -0.05
C GLN A 27 -8.48 14.17 -0.88
N ASP A 28 -8.94 13.41 -1.87
CA ASP A 28 -10.04 13.85 -2.74
C ASP A 28 -10.89 12.64 -3.12
N PRO A 29 -11.97 12.37 -2.35
CA PRO A 29 -12.85 11.23 -2.64
C PRO A 29 -13.59 11.31 -3.97
N THR A 30 -13.57 12.46 -4.64
CA THR A 30 -14.22 12.60 -5.93
C THR A 30 -13.37 12.12 -7.09
N LEU A 31 -12.10 11.85 -6.86
CA LEU A 31 -11.21 11.34 -7.90
C LEU A 31 -11.63 9.96 -8.37
N LYS A 32 -11.56 9.76 -9.68
CA LYS A 32 -11.78 8.44 -10.27
C LYS A 32 -10.42 7.82 -10.54
N VAL A 33 -10.08 6.80 -9.76
CA VAL A 33 -8.78 6.15 -9.82
C VAL A 33 -8.96 4.73 -10.31
N ALA A 34 -8.15 4.33 -11.29
CA ALA A 34 -8.11 2.96 -11.78
C ALA A 34 -6.74 2.37 -11.53
N ILE A 35 -6.72 1.09 -11.16
CA ILE A 35 -5.48 0.33 -10.99
C ILE A 35 -5.48 -0.76 -12.04
N ILE A 36 -4.39 -0.84 -12.81
CA ILE A 36 -4.22 -1.86 -13.83
C ILE A 36 -3.09 -2.78 -13.39
N GLU A 37 -3.41 -4.04 -13.18
CA GLU A 37 -2.45 -5.05 -12.77
C GLU A 37 -2.39 -6.14 -13.83
N MET A 38 -1.17 -6.45 -14.31
CA MET A 38 -1.00 -7.43 -15.38
C MET A 38 -1.09 -8.88 -14.92
N ASP A 39 -0.99 -9.12 -13.62
CA ASP A 39 -1.01 -10.47 -13.06
C ASP A 39 -1.92 -10.52 -11.85
N ALA A 40 -3.14 -11.02 -12.05
CA ALA A 40 -4.14 -11.11 -10.99
C ALA A 40 -3.72 -12.01 -9.83
N THR A 41 -2.77 -12.92 -10.06
CA THR A 41 -2.25 -13.78 -9.00
C THR A 41 -1.15 -13.13 -8.18
N TYR A 42 -0.56 -12.06 -8.69
CA TYR A 42 0.56 -11.33 -8.04
C TYR A 42 1.82 -12.16 -7.84
N GLU A 43 1.95 -13.31 -8.51
CA GLU A 43 3.10 -14.19 -8.33
C GLU A 43 4.42 -13.53 -8.68
N LYS A 44 4.42 -12.63 -9.67
CA LYS A 44 5.63 -11.95 -10.12
C LYS A 44 5.73 -10.53 -9.58
N ASN A 45 4.88 -10.17 -8.66
CA ASN A 45 4.83 -8.83 -8.09
C ASN A 45 6.00 -8.62 -7.13
N SER A 46 6.66 -7.48 -7.24
CA SER A 46 7.82 -7.16 -6.39
C SER A 46 7.47 -7.20 -4.90
N THR A 47 6.28 -6.77 -4.53
CA THR A 47 5.84 -6.80 -3.14
C THR A 47 5.78 -8.23 -2.62
N VAL A 48 5.21 -9.15 -3.40
CA VAL A 48 5.09 -10.56 -3.01
C VAL A 48 6.45 -11.24 -2.95
N LEU A 49 7.36 -10.86 -3.84
CA LEU A 49 8.69 -11.44 -3.90
C LEU A 49 9.66 -10.87 -2.87
N SER A 50 9.27 -9.82 -2.16
CA SER A 50 10.12 -9.18 -1.18
C SER A 50 10.12 -9.93 0.14
N ASP A 51 11.09 -9.60 1.03
CA ASP A 51 11.16 -10.14 2.37
C ASP A 51 10.11 -9.54 3.30
N ALA A 52 9.44 -8.49 2.87
CA ALA A 52 8.44 -7.77 3.67
C ALA A 52 9.00 -7.30 5.01
N ASN A 53 10.24 -6.83 5.01
CA ASN A 53 10.93 -6.37 6.21
C ASN A 53 11.03 -4.84 6.21
N THR A 54 10.63 -4.23 7.31
CA THR A 54 10.72 -2.78 7.48
C THR A 54 11.72 -2.48 8.58
N ARG A 55 12.68 -1.61 8.29
CA ARG A 55 13.73 -1.26 9.25
C ARG A 55 13.79 0.25 9.46
N LEU A 56 14.34 0.65 10.59
CA LEU A 56 14.56 2.05 10.93
C LEU A 56 16.01 2.48 10.81
N GLN A 57 16.92 1.53 10.67
CA GLN A 57 18.36 1.80 10.66
C GLN A 57 18.84 2.28 9.31
N PHE A 58 18.75 3.60 9.09
CA PHE A 58 19.21 4.24 7.87
C PHE A 58 20.07 5.44 8.22
N ASN A 59 20.90 5.88 7.26
CA ASN A 59 21.74 7.06 7.43
C ASN A 59 21.03 8.35 7.05
N VAL A 60 20.04 8.28 6.18
CA VAL A 60 19.33 9.45 5.67
C VAL A 60 18.09 9.70 6.53
N LYS A 61 17.97 10.94 7.02
CA LYS A 61 16.86 11.32 7.91
C LYS A 61 15.50 11.02 7.29
N GLU A 62 15.32 11.34 6.01
CA GLU A 62 14.05 11.14 5.33
C GLU A 62 13.66 9.66 5.27
N ASN A 63 14.65 8.78 5.08
CA ASN A 63 14.39 7.34 5.08
C ASN A 63 13.93 6.86 6.45
N ILE A 64 14.54 7.39 7.52
CA ILE A 64 14.14 7.05 8.88
C ILE A 64 12.71 7.51 9.13
N GLN A 65 12.39 8.72 8.72
CA GLN A 65 11.04 9.27 8.92
C GLN A 65 9.99 8.48 8.15
N MET A 66 10.29 8.07 6.91
CA MET A 66 9.37 7.25 6.13
C MET A 66 9.13 5.90 6.80
N SER A 67 10.18 5.28 7.33
CA SER A 67 10.05 4.00 8.02
C SER A 67 9.25 4.14 9.31
N GLN A 68 9.46 5.23 10.07
CA GLN A 68 8.68 5.49 11.28
C GLN A 68 7.20 5.63 10.95
N TYR A 69 6.88 6.37 9.89
CA TYR A 69 5.50 6.52 9.44
C TYR A 69 4.90 5.16 9.03
N ALA A 70 5.67 4.38 8.29
CA ALA A 70 5.21 3.07 7.83
C ALA A 70 4.93 2.13 9.01
N LEU A 71 5.81 2.10 10.03
CA LEU A 71 5.60 1.27 11.20
C LEU A 71 4.34 1.68 11.95
N GLU A 72 4.09 2.98 12.06
CA GLU A 72 2.89 3.50 12.69
C GLU A 72 1.63 3.02 11.97
N LYS A 73 1.65 3.05 10.64
CA LYS A 73 0.52 2.59 9.84
C LYS A 73 0.36 1.06 9.87
N LEU A 74 1.46 0.32 9.90
CA LEU A 74 1.40 -1.13 9.97
C LEU A 74 0.81 -1.61 11.31
N ALA A 75 1.07 -0.88 12.39
CA ALA A 75 0.57 -1.26 13.71
C ALA A 75 -0.97 -1.30 13.76
N THR A 76 -1.64 -0.46 12.97
CA THR A 76 -3.11 -0.41 12.95
C THR A 76 -3.68 -0.81 11.60
N PHE A 77 -2.86 -1.42 10.74
CA PHE A 77 -3.22 -1.70 9.35
C PHE A 77 -4.49 -2.55 9.25
N ASP A 78 -4.59 -3.60 10.06
CA ASP A 78 -5.73 -4.50 9.99
C ASP A 78 -7.05 -3.78 10.27
N GLU A 79 -7.06 -2.86 11.21
CA GLU A 79 -8.24 -2.08 11.55
C GLU A 79 -8.51 -1.00 10.50
N ASP A 80 -7.47 -0.29 10.05
CA ASP A 80 -7.60 0.80 9.10
C ASP A 80 -8.09 0.31 7.74
N MET A 81 -7.73 -0.91 7.37
CA MET A 81 -8.03 -1.48 6.06
C MET A 81 -9.17 -2.49 6.10
N GLU A 82 -9.95 -2.51 7.17
CA GLU A 82 -11.09 -3.41 7.25
C GLU A 82 -12.17 -3.02 6.24
N VAL A 83 -12.63 -4.01 5.47
CA VAL A 83 -13.69 -3.83 4.48
C VAL A 83 -14.74 -4.89 4.73
N ASP A 84 -15.98 -4.46 4.94
CA ASP A 84 -17.12 -5.35 5.16
C ASP A 84 -16.88 -6.36 6.29
N GLY A 85 -16.18 -5.92 7.34
CA GLY A 85 -15.87 -6.77 8.48
C GLY A 85 -14.69 -7.71 8.28
N ILE A 86 -14.03 -7.62 7.12
CA ILE A 86 -12.87 -8.47 6.81
C ILE A 86 -11.60 -7.66 7.02
N LYS A 87 -10.72 -8.15 7.86
CA LYS A 87 -9.43 -7.52 8.16
C LYS A 87 -8.33 -8.14 7.31
N ALA A 88 -7.30 -7.34 7.03
CA ALA A 88 -6.19 -7.77 6.18
C ALA A 88 -5.35 -8.88 6.81
N LYS A 89 -5.21 -8.87 8.13
CA LYS A 89 -4.45 -9.88 8.90
C LYS A 89 -3.02 -10.01 8.40
N ILE A 90 -2.30 -8.88 8.36
CA ILE A 90 -0.94 -8.85 7.81
C ILE A 90 0.08 -9.52 8.73
N ALA A 91 -0.30 -9.89 9.95
CA ALA A 91 0.59 -10.56 10.92
C ALA A 91 1.85 -9.75 11.20
N PHE A 92 1.71 -8.43 11.33
CA PHE A 92 2.83 -7.54 11.60
C PHE A 92 3.43 -7.83 12.96
N LYS A 93 4.75 -7.99 13.00
CA LYS A 93 5.51 -8.16 14.23
C LYS A 93 6.61 -7.13 14.29
N GLN A 94 6.77 -6.50 15.44
CA GLN A 94 7.85 -5.56 15.66
C GLN A 94 8.94 -6.27 16.44
N GLU A 95 10.06 -6.52 15.77
CA GLU A 95 11.19 -7.22 16.35
C GLU A 95 12.38 -6.27 16.41
N GLY A 96 13.15 -6.33 17.49
CA GLY A 96 14.35 -5.53 17.63
C GLY A 96 15.52 -6.11 16.85
N ASN A 97 16.31 -5.23 16.24
CA ASN A 97 17.54 -5.62 15.56
C ASN A 97 18.70 -4.88 16.18
#